data_9d8d20dff29603b1be5bd7467c48f2bc
#
_entry.id   9d8d20dff29603b1be5bd7467c48f2bc
#
_cell.length_a   1.000
_cell.length_b   1.000
_cell.length_c   1.000
_cell.angle_alpha   90.00
_cell.angle_beta   90.00
_cell.angle_gamma   90.00
#
_symmetry.space_group_name_H-M   'P 1'
#
loop_
_entity.id
_entity.type
_entity.pdbx_description
1 polymer ?
#
loop_
_entity_poly.entity_id
_entity_poly.type
_entity_poly.pdbx_seq_one_letter_code
_entity_poly.pdbx_strand_id
1 'polypeptide(L)'
;MTTTRQAPASDAVQLYTVRKVYGAGDRSVTALDGVSIGFPRGTFTAIMGPSGSGKSTLLQCAAGLDRPTDGRVMVAGVDIGQMNERERTKLRRDHIGFVFQAFNLVESLTAAQNVELPSRFAGRRVNREQVAGALAAVGLSERASHRPSELSGGQQQRVALARALVTRPDVLFADEPTGALDTVTSREVLRMMRMLVDKESQTTLMVTHDPVAAAVADVVVFLKDGRVTDRISLSRESDTRNAASIAAHMARLEA
;
A
#
# COMPACT_ATOMS: atom_id res chain seq x y z
N MET A 1 19.24 11.51 -35.68
CA MET A 1 18.98 11.51 -34.22
C MET A 1 17.96 10.46 -33.91
N THR A 2 18.42 9.31 -33.46
CA THR A 2 17.57 8.11 -33.21
C THR A 2 17.04 8.25 -31.78
N THR A 3 15.77 8.57 -31.65
CA THR A 3 15.09 8.61 -30.33
C THR A 3 14.98 7.18 -29.82
N THR A 4 15.83 6.82 -28.88
CA THR A 4 15.76 5.55 -28.16
C THR A 4 14.44 5.55 -27.38
N ARG A 5 13.46 4.82 -27.89
CA ARG A 5 12.18 4.57 -27.19
C ARG A 5 12.53 3.69 -25.99
N GLN A 6 12.63 4.32 -24.82
CA GLN A 6 12.76 3.62 -23.55
C GLN A 6 11.59 2.63 -23.42
N ALA A 7 11.88 1.34 -23.27
CA ALA A 7 10.85 0.35 -23.00
C ALA A 7 10.04 0.80 -21.78
N PRO A 8 8.71 0.67 -21.76
CA PRO A 8 7.91 1.08 -20.61
C PRO A 8 8.43 0.32 -19.39
N ALA A 9 8.74 1.06 -18.32
CA ALA A 9 9.12 0.49 -17.04
C ALA A 9 8.06 -0.56 -16.68
N SER A 10 8.47 -1.81 -16.46
CA SER A 10 7.53 -2.90 -16.16
C SER A 10 6.77 -2.55 -14.87
N ASP A 11 5.44 -2.69 -14.88
CA ASP A 11 4.62 -2.46 -13.70
C ASP A 11 5.07 -3.34 -12.53
N ALA A 12 5.05 -2.79 -11.33
CA ALA A 12 5.33 -3.56 -10.11
C ALA A 12 4.15 -4.48 -9.76
N VAL A 13 2.93 -3.99 -10.04
CA VAL A 13 1.68 -4.75 -9.90
C VAL A 13 0.85 -4.53 -11.14
N GLN A 14 0.25 -5.60 -11.66
CA GLN A 14 -0.65 -5.52 -12.82
C GLN A 14 -1.84 -6.45 -12.65
N LEU A 15 -3.03 -5.90 -12.85
CA LEU A 15 -4.30 -6.62 -12.83
C LEU A 15 -4.83 -6.72 -14.27
N TYR A 16 -5.33 -7.90 -14.65
CA TYR A 16 -5.94 -8.18 -15.94
C TYR A 16 -7.34 -8.73 -15.74
N THR A 17 -8.35 -7.93 -16.08
CA THR A 17 -9.78 -8.28 -16.00
C THR A 17 -10.18 -8.92 -14.67
N VAL A 18 -9.61 -8.42 -13.57
CA VAL A 18 -9.83 -8.99 -12.24
C VAL A 18 -11.27 -8.79 -11.80
N ARG A 19 -11.92 -9.90 -11.46
CA ARG A 19 -13.25 -9.95 -10.88
C ARG A 19 -13.21 -10.57 -9.50
N LYS A 20 -13.95 -10.02 -8.55
CA LYS A 20 -14.10 -10.56 -7.21
C LYS A 20 -15.55 -10.54 -6.80
N VAL A 21 -16.07 -11.71 -6.48
CA VAL A 21 -17.44 -11.89 -5.99
C VAL A 21 -17.38 -12.58 -4.63
N TYR A 22 -18.10 -12.02 -3.66
CA TYR A 22 -18.30 -12.60 -2.34
C TYR A 22 -19.71 -13.19 -2.24
N GLY A 23 -19.85 -14.26 -1.50
CA GLY A 23 -21.14 -14.97 -1.35
C GLY A 23 -21.48 -15.88 -2.53
N ALA A 24 -22.69 -16.40 -2.55
CA ALA A 24 -23.21 -17.28 -3.61
C ALA A 24 -24.71 -17.05 -3.82
N GLY A 25 -25.19 -17.33 -5.04
CA GLY A 25 -26.61 -17.16 -5.44
C GLY A 25 -27.06 -15.71 -5.28
N ASP A 26 -28.29 -15.52 -4.82
CA ASP A 26 -28.95 -14.20 -4.68
C ASP A 26 -28.30 -13.27 -3.64
N ARG A 27 -27.38 -13.77 -2.82
CA ARG A 27 -26.62 -12.98 -1.84
C ARG A 27 -25.21 -12.65 -2.30
N SER A 28 -24.91 -12.84 -3.59
CA SER A 28 -23.61 -12.52 -4.13
C SER A 28 -23.41 -11.01 -4.26
N VAL A 29 -22.22 -10.53 -3.89
CA VAL A 29 -21.79 -9.14 -4.05
C VAL A 29 -20.55 -9.10 -4.94
N THR A 30 -20.64 -8.42 -6.07
CA THR A 30 -19.49 -8.18 -6.95
C THR A 30 -18.72 -6.97 -6.43
N ALA A 31 -17.58 -7.24 -5.79
CA ALA A 31 -16.72 -6.19 -5.23
C ALA A 31 -15.72 -5.64 -6.25
N LEU A 32 -15.28 -6.44 -7.24
CA LEU A 32 -14.51 -6.00 -8.39
C LEU A 32 -15.13 -6.59 -9.66
N ASP A 33 -15.23 -5.78 -10.70
CA ASP A 33 -15.89 -6.15 -11.94
C ASP A 33 -15.03 -5.83 -13.17
N GLY A 34 -14.13 -6.76 -13.50
CA GLY A 34 -13.29 -6.69 -14.69
C GLY A 34 -12.17 -5.64 -14.63
N VAL A 35 -11.59 -5.40 -13.45
CA VAL A 35 -10.54 -4.38 -13.27
C VAL A 35 -9.28 -4.75 -14.02
N SER A 36 -8.85 -3.85 -14.92
CA SER A 36 -7.56 -3.93 -15.62
C SER A 36 -6.77 -2.65 -15.36
N ILE A 37 -5.63 -2.77 -14.64
CA ILE A 37 -4.81 -1.62 -14.27
C ILE A 37 -3.37 -2.05 -13.96
N GLY A 38 -2.40 -1.21 -14.35
CA GLY A 38 -1.00 -1.35 -14.01
C GLY A 38 -0.53 -0.25 -13.07
N PHE A 39 0.36 -0.60 -12.15
CA PHE A 39 0.99 0.28 -11.18
C PHE A 39 2.51 0.31 -11.44
N PRO A 40 3.05 1.41 -12.00
CA PRO A 40 4.45 1.51 -12.38
C PRO A 40 5.39 1.42 -11.18
N ARG A 41 6.58 0.85 -11.40
CA ARG A 41 7.63 0.80 -10.38
C ARG A 41 8.08 2.21 -9.97
N GLY A 42 8.41 2.36 -8.70
CA GLY A 42 8.95 3.62 -8.16
C GLY A 42 7.93 4.76 -8.13
N THR A 43 6.63 4.47 -8.20
CA THR A 43 5.57 5.48 -8.12
C THR A 43 4.75 5.33 -6.84
N PHE A 44 4.18 6.45 -6.40
CA PHE A 44 3.17 6.48 -5.36
C PHE A 44 1.78 6.60 -6.01
N THR A 45 0.97 5.56 -5.90
CA THR A 45 -0.42 5.58 -6.40
C THR A 45 -1.40 5.57 -5.23
N ALA A 46 -2.32 6.53 -5.20
CA ALA A 46 -3.48 6.51 -4.31
C ALA A 46 -4.69 5.91 -5.01
N ILE A 47 -5.47 5.10 -4.29
CA ILE A 47 -6.72 4.49 -4.77
C ILE A 47 -7.85 5.08 -3.93
N MET A 48 -8.78 5.75 -4.60
CA MET A 48 -9.88 6.46 -3.98
C MET A 48 -11.24 6.01 -4.54
N GLY A 49 -12.30 6.41 -3.87
CA GLY A 49 -13.68 6.12 -4.29
C GLY A 49 -14.63 6.06 -3.11
N PRO A 50 -15.95 6.04 -3.34
CA PRO A 50 -16.98 5.95 -2.30
C PRO A 50 -16.80 4.73 -1.38
N SER A 51 -17.47 4.75 -0.23
CA SER A 51 -17.54 3.56 0.62
C SER A 51 -18.18 2.38 -0.14
N GLY A 52 -17.64 1.19 0.00
CA GLY A 52 -18.14 0.01 -0.71
C GLY A 52 -17.70 -0.11 -2.19
N SER A 53 -16.94 0.82 -2.75
CA SER A 53 -16.53 0.79 -4.16
C SER A 53 -15.53 -0.32 -4.53
N GLY A 54 -15.01 -1.10 -3.55
CA GLY A 54 -14.10 -2.21 -3.79
C GLY A 54 -12.61 -1.90 -3.56
N LYS A 55 -12.23 -0.74 -3.02
CA LYS A 55 -10.82 -0.31 -2.82
C LYS A 55 -9.99 -1.29 -2.02
N SER A 56 -10.43 -1.65 -0.81
CA SER A 56 -9.71 -2.61 0.04
C SER A 56 -9.68 -4.00 -0.61
N THR A 57 -10.74 -4.40 -1.31
CA THR A 57 -10.75 -5.65 -2.08
C THR A 57 -9.72 -5.63 -3.22
N LEU A 58 -9.60 -4.51 -3.93
CA LEU A 58 -8.58 -4.34 -4.97
C LEU A 58 -7.17 -4.45 -4.39
N LEU A 59 -6.93 -3.75 -3.26
CA LEU A 59 -5.65 -3.79 -2.57
C LEU A 59 -5.32 -5.22 -2.09
N GLN A 60 -6.29 -5.93 -1.50
CA GLN A 60 -6.13 -7.30 -1.01
C GLN A 60 -5.86 -8.30 -2.14
N CYS A 61 -6.57 -8.18 -3.26
CA CYS A 61 -6.30 -9.00 -4.45
C CYS A 61 -4.91 -8.70 -5.03
N ALA A 62 -4.56 -7.41 -5.15
CA ALA A 62 -3.26 -6.97 -5.66
C ALA A 62 -2.09 -7.44 -4.78
N ALA A 63 -2.30 -7.50 -3.45
CA ALA A 63 -1.31 -7.99 -2.49
C ALA A 63 -1.32 -9.52 -2.30
N GLY A 64 -2.19 -10.24 -3.00
CA GLY A 64 -2.34 -11.69 -2.83
C GLY A 64 -2.84 -12.12 -1.45
N LEU A 65 -3.49 -11.22 -0.71
CA LEU A 65 -4.17 -11.53 0.56
C LEU A 65 -5.51 -12.20 0.30
N ASP A 66 -6.17 -11.84 -0.80
CA ASP A 66 -7.40 -12.49 -1.24
C ASP A 66 -7.24 -12.97 -2.70
N ARG A 67 -7.96 -14.02 -3.08
CA ARG A 67 -7.96 -14.53 -4.45
C ARG A 67 -9.03 -13.85 -5.28
N PRO A 68 -8.73 -13.36 -6.48
CA PRO A 68 -9.78 -12.99 -7.41
C PRO A 68 -10.65 -14.21 -7.74
N THR A 69 -11.93 -13.96 -8.06
CA THR A 69 -12.84 -15.00 -8.57
C THR A 69 -12.48 -15.33 -10.01
N ASP A 70 -12.05 -14.32 -10.79
CA ASP A 70 -11.62 -14.45 -12.17
C ASP A 70 -10.58 -13.36 -12.50
N GLY A 71 -9.89 -13.52 -13.62
CA GLY A 71 -8.82 -12.64 -14.04
C GLY A 71 -7.45 -13.03 -13.47
N ARG A 72 -6.47 -12.16 -13.65
CA ARG A 72 -5.06 -12.45 -13.32
C ARG A 72 -4.40 -11.28 -12.62
N VAL A 73 -3.57 -11.57 -11.62
CA VAL A 73 -2.78 -10.57 -10.88
C VAL A 73 -1.30 -10.93 -10.97
N MET A 74 -0.50 -9.98 -11.45
CA MET A 74 0.95 -10.07 -11.51
C MET A 74 1.56 -9.18 -10.44
N VAL A 75 2.51 -9.68 -9.66
CA VAL A 75 3.29 -8.91 -8.67
C VAL A 75 4.75 -9.19 -8.89
N ALA A 76 5.56 -8.15 -9.01
CA ALA A 76 7.00 -8.26 -9.30
C ALA A 76 7.31 -9.16 -10.51
N GLY A 77 6.41 -9.20 -11.51
CA GLY A 77 6.53 -10.03 -12.71
C GLY A 77 6.06 -11.48 -12.55
N VAL A 78 5.49 -11.85 -11.39
CA VAL A 78 5.03 -13.21 -11.09
C VAL A 78 3.52 -13.26 -11.01
N ASP A 79 2.88 -14.25 -11.68
CA ASP A 79 1.44 -14.49 -11.61
C ASP A 79 1.08 -15.16 -10.26
N ILE A 80 0.39 -14.41 -9.40
CA ILE A 80 0.01 -14.90 -8.07
C ILE A 80 -1.26 -15.76 -8.08
N GLY A 81 -2.05 -15.71 -9.15
CA GLY A 81 -3.28 -16.49 -9.30
C GLY A 81 -3.04 -17.99 -9.39
N GLN A 82 -1.91 -18.39 -9.97
CA GLN A 82 -1.50 -19.79 -10.15
C GLN A 82 -0.84 -20.37 -8.90
N MET A 83 -0.49 -19.56 -7.92
CA MET A 83 0.24 -19.98 -6.72
C MET A 83 -0.68 -20.68 -5.71
N ASN A 84 -0.16 -21.73 -5.07
CA ASN A 84 -0.75 -22.27 -3.85
C ASN A 84 -0.53 -21.31 -2.64
N GLU A 85 -1.17 -21.59 -1.50
CA GLU A 85 -1.10 -20.68 -0.35
C GLU A 85 0.32 -20.53 0.22
N ARG A 86 1.10 -21.59 0.21
CA ARG A 86 2.49 -21.55 0.69
C ARG A 86 3.37 -20.68 -0.18
N GLU A 87 3.20 -20.75 -1.49
CA GLU A 87 3.94 -19.91 -2.46
C GLU A 87 3.53 -18.45 -2.33
N ARG A 88 2.24 -18.14 -2.20
CA ARG A 88 1.75 -16.78 -1.97
C ARG A 88 2.25 -16.20 -0.64
N THR A 89 2.28 -17.01 0.42
CA THR A 89 2.84 -16.60 1.71
C THR A 89 4.32 -16.26 1.59
N LYS A 90 5.08 -17.04 0.82
CA LYS A 90 6.49 -16.76 0.54
C LYS A 90 6.64 -15.46 -0.26
N LEU A 91 5.84 -15.26 -1.31
CA LEU A 91 5.88 -14.05 -2.12
C LEU A 91 5.54 -12.81 -1.27
N ARG A 92 4.46 -12.86 -0.50
CA ARG A 92 4.09 -11.74 0.40
C ARG A 92 5.23 -11.38 1.35
N ARG A 93 5.83 -12.37 1.97
CA ARG A 93 6.94 -12.17 2.91
C ARG A 93 8.18 -11.54 2.26
N ASP A 94 8.47 -11.92 1.00
CA ASP A 94 9.72 -11.56 0.34
C ASP A 94 9.60 -10.30 -0.52
N HIS A 95 8.43 -10.00 -1.07
CA HIS A 95 8.21 -8.95 -2.07
C HIS A 95 7.19 -7.89 -1.67
N ILE A 96 6.43 -8.08 -0.58
CA ILE A 96 5.33 -7.19 -0.21
C ILE A 96 5.50 -6.69 1.22
N GLY A 97 5.45 -5.36 1.37
CA GLY A 97 5.24 -4.69 2.64
C GLY A 97 3.77 -4.33 2.81
N PHE A 98 3.25 -4.40 4.04
CA PHE A 98 1.86 -4.01 4.30
C PHE A 98 1.76 -3.11 5.54
N VAL A 99 1.03 -2.00 5.39
CA VAL A 99 0.69 -1.06 6.46
C VAL A 99 -0.82 -0.96 6.55
N PHE A 100 -1.37 -1.15 7.75
CA PHE A 100 -2.81 -1.13 8.02
C PHE A 100 -3.17 0.11 8.83
N GLN A 101 -4.45 0.48 8.83
CA GLN A 101 -5.01 1.52 9.67
C GLN A 101 -4.83 1.21 11.17
N ALA A 102 -5.04 -0.02 11.58
CA ALA A 102 -4.97 -0.49 12.96
C ALA A 102 -3.56 -0.96 13.37
N PHE A 103 -2.50 -0.34 12.94
CA PHE A 103 -1.07 -0.61 13.20
C PHE A 103 -0.68 -2.11 13.23
N ASN A 104 -1.49 -2.98 13.80
CA ASN A 104 -1.31 -4.42 13.95
C ASN A 104 0.05 -4.81 14.57
N LEU A 105 0.44 -4.09 15.62
CA LEU A 105 1.62 -4.41 16.41
C LEU A 105 1.29 -5.47 17.46
N VAL A 106 2.27 -6.31 17.77
CA VAL A 106 2.18 -7.28 18.87
C VAL A 106 2.54 -6.54 20.16
N GLU A 107 1.55 -6.38 21.04
CA GLU A 107 1.64 -5.57 22.26
C GLU A 107 2.74 -6.02 23.24
N SER A 108 3.01 -7.33 23.31
CA SER A 108 4.04 -7.90 24.18
C SER A 108 5.46 -7.72 23.67
N LEU A 109 5.64 -7.28 22.44
CA LEU A 109 6.94 -7.09 21.78
C LEU A 109 7.34 -5.62 21.77
N THR A 110 8.66 -5.35 21.81
CA THR A 110 9.19 -4.00 21.60
C THR A 110 9.06 -3.56 20.14
N ALA A 111 9.31 -2.28 19.87
CA ALA A 111 9.35 -1.75 18.50
C ALA A 111 10.34 -2.53 17.63
N ALA A 112 11.56 -2.75 18.11
CA ALA A 112 12.56 -3.54 17.38
C ALA A 112 12.09 -4.97 17.13
N GLN A 113 11.49 -5.63 18.13
CA GLN A 113 10.99 -6.99 17.99
C GLN A 113 9.80 -7.08 17.02
N ASN A 114 8.91 -6.06 16.98
CA ASN A 114 7.86 -5.97 15.98
C ASN A 114 8.44 -5.86 14.55
N VAL A 115 9.49 -5.05 14.36
CA VAL A 115 10.18 -4.92 13.07
C VAL A 115 10.89 -6.22 12.68
N GLU A 116 11.36 -7.01 13.62
CA GLU A 116 11.99 -8.33 13.37
C GLU A 116 11.02 -9.42 12.88
N LEU A 117 9.72 -9.30 13.12
CA LEU A 117 8.74 -10.36 12.88
C LEU A 117 8.78 -10.96 11.47
N PRO A 118 8.89 -10.18 10.37
CA PRO A 118 8.97 -10.76 9.03
C PRO A 118 10.16 -11.71 8.86
N SER A 119 11.32 -11.37 9.40
CA SER A 119 12.52 -12.21 9.36
C SER A 119 12.37 -13.48 10.22
N ARG A 120 11.78 -13.32 11.41
CA ARG A 120 11.51 -14.45 12.32
C ARG A 120 10.54 -15.46 11.71
N PHE A 121 9.42 -15.00 11.12
CA PHE A 121 8.47 -15.86 10.43
C PHE A 121 9.05 -16.51 9.16
N ALA A 122 10.08 -15.89 8.58
CA ALA A 122 10.83 -16.46 7.48
C ALA A 122 11.80 -17.59 7.91
N GLY A 123 12.00 -17.82 9.22
CA GLY A 123 13.07 -18.68 9.71
C GLY A 123 14.47 -18.13 9.39
N ARG A 124 14.58 -16.83 9.08
CA ARG A 124 15.86 -16.18 8.76
C ARG A 124 16.50 -15.64 10.02
N ARG A 125 17.84 -15.61 10.02
CA ARG A 125 18.59 -14.91 11.09
C ARG A 125 18.23 -13.43 11.04
N VAL A 126 17.82 -12.88 12.19
CA VAL A 126 17.52 -11.45 12.31
C VAL A 126 18.82 -10.65 12.10
N ASN A 127 18.80 -9.73 11.15
CA ASN A 127 19.87 -8.77 10.98
C ASN A 127 19.57 -7.52 11.82
N ARG A 128 20.28 -7.33 12.93
CA ARG A 128 20.08 -6.21 13.85
C ARG A 128 20.35 -4.85 13.20
N GLU A 129 21.31 -4.78 12.28
CA GLU A 129 21.63 -3.54 11.56
C GLU A 129 20.49 -3.14 10.62
N GLN A 130 19.84 -4.11 9.94
CA GLN A 130 18.65 -3.85 9.13
C GLN A 130 17.49 -3.35 9.97
N VAL A 131 17.25 -3.95 11.14
CA VAL A 131 16.22 -3.50 12.07
C VAL A 131 16.50 -2.10 12.59
N ALA A 132 17.73 -1.82 13.01
CA ALA A 132 18.15 -0.48 13.45
C ALA A 132 18.02 0.55 12.32
N GLY A 133 18.43 0.20 11.10
CA GLY A 133 18.28 1.04 9.91
C GLY A 133 16.83 1.33 9.57
N ALA A 134 15.94 0.32 9.65
CA ALA A 134 14.52 0.51 9.41
C ALA A 134 13.88 1.44 10.45
N LEU A 135 14.23 1.31 11.74
CA LEU A 135 13.77 2.22 12.79
C LEU A 135 14.35 3.63 12.63
N ALA A 136 15.60 3.76 12.23
CA ALA A 136 16.22 5.06 11.93
C ALA A 136 15.55 5.77 10.76
N ALA A 137 15.20 5.05 9.69
CA ALA A 137 14.51 5.59 8.53
C ALA A 137 13.15 6.21 8.87
N VAL A 138 12.50 5.74 9.95
CA VAL A 138 11.23 6.28 10.46
C VAL A 138 11.40 7.16 11.70
N GLY A 139 12.64 7.53 12.06
CA GLY A 139 12.94 8.44 13.19
C GLY A 139 12.64 7.84 14.57
N LEU A 140 12.80 6.51 14.74
CA LEU A 140 12.49 5.79 15.97
C LEU A 140 13.70 5.05 16.58
N SER A 141 14.94 5.46 16.29
CA SER A 141 16.14 4.84 16.85
C SER A 141 16.11 4.76 18.38
N GLU A 142 15.74 5.86 19.05
CA GLU A 142 15.67 5.96 20.52
C GLU A 142 14.43 5.24 21.13
N ARG A 143 13.56 4.72 20.30
CA ARG A 143 12.33 4.04 20.71
C ARG A 143 12.35 2.53 20.46
N ALA A 144 13.50 1.98 20.05
CA ALA A 144 13.66 0.57 19.68
C ALA A 144 13.23 -0.41 20.79
N SER A 145 13.46 -0.08 22.06
CA SER A 145 13.12 -0.89 23.24
C SER A 145 11.70 -0.68 23.79
N HIS A 146 10.96 0.34 23.31
CA HIS A 146 9.62 0.65 23.79
C HIS A 146 8.59 -0.35 23.23
N ARG A 147 7.57 -0.65 24.04
CA ARG A 147 6.41 -1.44 23.62
C ARG A 147 5.32 -0.55 23.03
N PRO A 148 4.36 -1.09 22.26
CA PRO A 148 3.28 -0.30 21.67
C PRO A 148 2.53 0.59 22.68
N SER A 149 2.26 0.11 23.88
CA SER A 149 1.62 0.88 24.95
C SER A 149 2.40 2.10 25.44
N GLU A 150 3.70 2.16 25.15
CA GLU A 150 4.62 3.27 25.49
C GLU A 150 4.83 4.25 24.33
N LEU A 151 4.17 4.01 23.18
CA LEU A 151 4.32 4.76 21.94
C LEU A 151 3.01 5.51 21.61
N SER A 152 3.14 6.73 21.09
CA SER A 152 1.99 7.43 20.51
C SER A 152 1.47 6.69 19.26
N GLY A 153 0.21 6.94 18.84
CA GLY A 153 -0.36 6.32 17.63
C GLY A 153 0.50 6.53 16.39
N GLY A 154 1.05 7.74 16.22
CA GLY A 154 1.98 8.02 15.10
C GLY A 154 3.31 7.28 15.21
N GLN A 155 3.82 7.08 16.43
CA GLN A 155 5.02 6.25 16.63
C GLN A 155 4.71 4.78 16.33
N GLN A 156 3.55 4.27 16.75
CA GLN A 156 3.11 2.91 16.43
C GLN A 156 2.98 2.72 14.90
N GLN A 157 2.39 3.67 14.19
CA GLN A 157 2.29 3.64 12.73
C GLN A 157 3.67 3.65 12.06
N ARG A 158 4.61 4.43 12.57
CA ARG A 158 6.00 4.42 12.09
C ARG A 158 6.71 3.10 12.37
N VAL A 159 6.44 2.42 13.48
CA VAL A 159 6.92 1.04 13.72
C VAL A 159 6.31 0.07 12.70
N ALA A 160 4.99 0.18 12.41
CA ALA A 160 4.35 -0.65 11.39
C ALA A 160 4.95 -0.42 9.99
N LEU A 161 5.27 0.84 9.66
CA LEU A 161 5.97 1.20 8.42
C LEU A 161 7.39 0.60 8.38
N ALA A 162 8.17 0.73 9.45
CA ALA A 162 9.51 0.12 9.55
C ALA A 162 9.46 -1.41 9.40
N ARG A 163 8.46 -2.06 10.02
CA ARG A 163 8.22 -3.51 9.88
C ARG A 163 7.92 -3.89 8.43
N ALA A 164 7.14 -3.08 7.71
CA ALA A 164 6.82 -3.33 6.31
C ALA A 164 8.04 -3.18 5.39
N LEU A 165 8.98 -2.30 5.74
CA LEU A 165 10.14 -1.95 4.92
C LEU A 165 11.39 -2.77 5.21
N VAL A 166 11.49 -3.43 6.38
CA VAL A 166 12.71 -4.13 6.82
C VAL A 166 13.16 -5.23 5.84
N THR A 167 12.22 -5.82 5.10
CA THR A 167 12.50 -6.83 4.07
C THR A 167 12.84 -6.24 2.71
N ARG A 168 12.82 -4.90 2.55
CA ARG A 168 13.00 -4.19 1.28
C ARG A 168 12.05 -4.71 0.20
N PRO A 169 10.74 -4.59 0.40
CA PRO A 169 9.75 -5.15 -0.52
C PRO A 169 9.74 -4.43 -1.87
N ASP A 170 9.37 -5.13 -2.94
CA ASP A 170 9.15 -4.52 -4.27
C ASP A 170 7.97 -3.53 -4.24
N VAL A 171 6.95 -3.82 -3.41
CA VAL A 171 5.73 -3.01 -3.31
C VAL A 171 5.31 -2.86 -1.85
N LEU A 172 5.02 -1.62 -1.46
CA LEU A 172 4.39 -1.27 -0.20
C LEU A 172 2.89 -1.02 -0.44
N PHE A 173 2.04 -1.83 0.19
CA PHE A 173 0.60 -1.60 0.24
C PHE A 173 0.22 -0.93 1.55
N ALA A 174 -0.64 0.08 1.48
CA ALA A 174 -1.12 0.82 2.64
C ALA A 174 -2.65 0.95 2.59
N ASP A 175 -3.33 0.38 3.56
CA ASP A 175 -4.79 0.47 3.68
C ASP A 175 -5.14 1.46 4.78
N GLU A 176 -5.60 2.66 4.39
CA GLU A 176 -5.93 3.79 5.27
C GLU A 176 -4.82 4.10 6.30
N PRO A 177 -3.55 4.27 5.90
CA PRO A 177 -2.42 4.29 6.85
C PRO A 177 -2.44 5.45 7.85
N THR A 178 -3.31 6.43 7.66
CA THR A 178 -3.47 7.61 8.52
C THR A 178 -4.84 7.71 9.17
N GLY A 179 -5.73 6.76 8.94
CA GLY A 179 -7.13 6.83 9.38
C GLY A 179 -7.33 6.80 10.91
N ALA A 180 -6.31 6.37 11.68
CA ALA A 180 -6.34 6.36 13.15
C ALA A 180 -5.49 7.49 13.77
N LEU A 181 -5.00 8.46 12.98
CA LEU A 181 -4.05 9.48 13.42
C LEU A 181 -4.68 10.88 13.37
N ASP A 182 -4.17 11.78 14.22
CA ASP A 182 -4.46 13.20 14.10
C ASP A 182 -3.82 13.81 12.83
N THR A 183 -4.28 15.02 12.47
CA THR A 183 -3.87 15.67 11.20
C THR A 183 -2.36 15.96 11.12
N VAL A 184 -1.70 16.31 12.24
CA VAL A 184 -0.27 16.63 12.24
C VAL A 184 0.54 15.36 12.01
N THR A 185 0.24 14.33 12.79
CA THR A 185 0.89 13.02 12.72
C THR A 185 0.64 12.34 11.36
N SER A 186 -0.57 12.47 10.80
CA SER A 186 -0.90 11.98 9.46
C SER A 186 0.02 12.57 8.40
N ARG A 187 0.24 13.90 8.44
CA ARG A 187 1.14 14.58 7.49
C ARG A 187 2.59 14.10 7.62
N GLU A 188 3.06 13.82 8.84
CA GLU A 188 4.41 13.29 9.07
C GLU A 188 4.58 11.90 8.44
N VAL A 189 3.62 10.99 8.67
CA VAL A 189 3.65 9.64 8.10
C VAL A 189 3.59 9.69 6.56
N LEU A 190 2.70 10.51 5.99
CA LEU A 190 2.58 10.68 4.53
C LEU A 190 3.84 11.25 3.90
N ARG A 191 4.47 12.26 4.52
CA ARG A 191 5.77 12.80 4.06
C ARG A 191 6.85 11.73 4.09
N MET A 192 6.88 10.90 5.12
CA MET A 192 7.82 9.79 5.24
C MET A 192 7.61 8.77 4.11
N MET A 193 6.36 8.35 3.86
CA MET A 193 6.03 7.46 2.73
C MET A 193 6.43 8.10 1.39
N ARG A 194 6.21 9.39 1.19
CA ARG A 194 6.65 10.10 -0.01
C ARG A 194 8.17 10.09 -0.17
N MET A 195 8.93 10.35 0.91
CA MET A 195 10.39 10.30 0.87
C MET A 195 10.94 8.92 0.48
N LEU A 196 10.30 7.83 0.89
CA LEU A 196 10.70 6.48 0.51
C LEU A 196 10.55 6.27 -1.01
N VAL A 197 9.49 6.79 -1.61
CA VAL A 197 9.32 6.73 -3.06
C VAL A 197 10.35 7.58 -3.77
N ASP A 198 10.59 8.82 -3.31
CA ASP A 198 11.50 9.76 -3.97
C ASP A 198 12.98 9.35 -3.86
N LYS A 199 13.40 8.81 -2.71
CA LYS A 199 14.81 8.50 -2.45
C LYS A 199 15.17 7.04 -2.74
N GLU A 200 14.25 6.12 -2.50
CA GLU A 200 14.52 4.68 -2.57
C GLU A 200 13.78 4.02 -3.73
N SER A 201 13.02 4.80 -4.54
CA SER A 201 12.17 4.30 -5.64
C SER A 201 11.20 3.21 -5.17
N GLN A 202 10.74 3.31 -3.91
CA GLN A 202 9.79 2.37 -3.33
C GLN A 202 8.44 2.49 -4.05
N THR A 203 7.96 1.43 -4.68
CA THR A 203 6.60 1.43 -5.22
C THR A 203 5.59 1.39 -4.09
N THR A 204 4.64 2.32 -4.06
CA THR A 204 3.65 2.44 -2.99
C THR A 204 2.24 2.53 -3.57
N LEU A 205 1.34 1.67 -3.08
CA LEU A 205 -0.09 1.70 -3.36
C LEU A 205 -0.83 1.98 -2.04
N MET A 206 -1.57 3.08 -2.00
CA MET A 206 -2.31 3.51 -0.82
C MET A 206 -3.80 3.59 -1.11
N VAL A 207 -4.61 2.93 -0.32
CA VAL A 207 -6.06 3.19 -0.27
C VAL A 207 -6.31 4.28 0.77
N THR A 208 -7.09 5.27 0.38
CA THR A 208 -7.56 6.31 1.31
C THR A 208 -8.86 6.93 0.80
N HIS A 209 -9.66 7.47 1.72
CA HIS A 209 -10.81 8.32 1.41
C HIS A 209 -10.50 9.81 1.61
N ASP A 210 -9.32 10.15 2.17
CA ASP A 210 -8.92 11.53 2.43
C ASP A 210 -8.20 12.14 1.20
N PRO A 211 -8.76 13.19 0.55
CA PRO A 211 -8.11 13.88 -0.56
C PRO A 211 -6.76 14.51 -0.19
N VAL A 212 -6.57 14.90 1.07
CA VAL A 212 -5.29 15.46 1.54
C VAL A 212 -4.22 14.37 1.60
N ALA A 213 -4.59 13.18 2.07
CA ALA A 213 -3.69 12.04 2.06
C ALA A 213 -3.34 11.60 0.62
N ALA A 214 -4.33 11.58 -0.27
CA ALA A 214 -4.10 11.21 -1.68
C ALA A 214 -3.25 12.23 -2.45
N ALA A 215 -3.24 13.50 -2.04
CA ALA A 215 -2.53 14.58 -2.72
C ALA A 215 -1.01 14.40 -2.77
N VAL A 216 -0.42 13.57 -1.89
CA VAL A 216 1.03 13.28 -1.87
C VAL A 216 1.43 12.23 -2.92
N ALA A 217 0.48 11.59 -3.59
CA ALA A 217 0.74 10.58 -4.61
C ALA A 217 1.19 11.20 -5.95
N ASP A 218 1.75 10.39 -6.84
CA ASP A 218 2.02 10.76 -8.23
C ASP A 218 0.76 10.61 -9.09
N VAL A 219 -0.08 9.62 -8.73
CA VAL A 219 -1.29 9.26 -9.48
C VAL A 219 -2.41 8.93 -8.50
N VAL A 220 -3.62 9.35 -8.81
CA VAL A 220 -4.83 8.91 -8.13
C VAL A 220 -5.68 8.10 -9.09
N VAL A 221 -6.11 6.92 -8.65
CA VAL A 221 -7.02 6.02 -9.34
C VAL A 221 -8.35 6.04 -8.61
N PHE A 222 -9.43 6.27 -9.36
CA PHE A 222 -10.78 6.30 -8.80
C PHE A 222 -11.52 5.01 -9.09
N LEU A 223 -12.13 4.48 -8.04
CA LEU A 223 -12.92 3.25 -8.10
C LEU A 223 -14.38 3.55 -7.71
N LYS A 224 -15.33 3.12 -8.54
CA LYS A 224 -16.78 3.15 -8.25
C LYS A 224 -17.39 1.83 -8.72
N ASP A 225 -18.24 1.22 -7.89
CA ASP A 225 -18.97 -0.03 -8.20
C ASP A 225 -18.08 -1.16 -8.73
N GLY A 226 -16.91 -1.32 -8.10
CA GLY A 226 -15.93 -2.36 -8.45
C GLY A 226 -15.16 -2.13 -9.75
N ARG A 227 -15.26 -0.95 -10.37
CA ARG A 227 -14.61 -0.59 -11.64
C ARG A 227 -13.71 0.62 -11.48
N VAL A 228 -12.60 0.66 -12.21
CA VAL A 228 -11.79 1.87 -12.36
C VAL A 228 -12.55 2.83 -13.28
N THR A 229 -12.89 4.00 -12.77
CA THR A 229 -13.66 5.02 -13.51
C THR A 229 -12.79 6.11 -14.08
N ASP A 230 -11.70 6.45 -13.36
CA ASP A 230 -10.79 7.50 -13.82
C ASP A 230 -9.39 7.34 -13.21
N ARG A 231 -8.43 8.05 -13.82
CA ARG A 231 -7.03 8.12 -13.36
C ARG A 231 -6.47 9.51 -13.62
N ILE A 232 -6.01 10.19 -12.58
CA ILE A 232 -5.40 11.50 -12.70
C ILE A 232 -3.93 11.48 -12.26
N SER A 233 -3.07 12.12 -13.02
CA SER A 233 -1.69 12.38 -12.62
C SER A 233 -1.64 13.72 -11.86
N LEU A 234 -0.91 13.73 -10.74
CA LEU A 234 -0.78 14.88 -9.89
C LEU A 234 0.51 15.67 -10.19
N SER A 235 0.44 16.98 -10.02
CA SER A 235 1.62 17.83 -10.06
C SER A 235 2.31 17.82 -8.71
N ARG A 236 3.63 17.76 -8.69
CA ARG A 236 4.43 17.87 -7.46
C ARG A 236 4.56 19.31 -6.94
N GLU A 237 3.93 20.29 -7.60
CA GLU A 237 4.07 21.69 -7.26
C GLU A 237 3.21 22.15 -6.07
N SER A 238 2.05 21.49 -5.83
CA SER A 238 1.12 21.94 -4.80
C SER A 238 0.17 20.84 -4.33
N ASP A 239 0.43 20.27 -3.15
CA ASP A 239 -0.46 19.32 -2.48
C ASP A 239 -1.86 19.90 -2.23
N THR A 240 -1.96 21.20 -1.91
CA THR A 240 -3.25 21.86 -1.67
C THR A 240 -4.10 21.92 -2.94
N ARG A 241 -3.50 22.23 -4.09
CA ARG A 241 -4.22 22.24 -5.37
C ARG A 241 -4.62 20.83 -5.77
N ASN A 242 -3.75 19.87 -5.57
CA ASN A 242 -4.03 18.45 -5.79
C ASN A 242 -5.22 18.00 -4.94
N ALA A 243 -5.20 18.26 -3.63
CA ALA A 243 -6.29 17.89 -2.72
C ALA A 243 -7.64 18.50 -3.14
N ALA A 244 -7.67 19.77 -3.53
CA ALA A 244 -8.89 20.41 -4.02
C ALA A 244 -9.42 19.76 -5.32
N SER A 245 -8.53 19.44 -6.27
CA SER A 245 -8.89 18.74 -7.51
C SER A 245 -9.44 17.35 -7.25
N ILE A 246 -8.81 16.60 -6.34
CA ILE A 246 -9.24 15.26 -5.93
C ILE A 246 -10.61 15.33 -5.26
N ALA A 247 -10.82 16.27 -4.32
CA ALA A 247 -12.10 16.45 -3.63
C ALA A 247 -13.24 16.77 -4.61
N ALA A 248 -12.98 17.66 -5.58
CA ALA A 248 -13.96 17.97 -6.63
C ALA A 248 -14.29 16.77 -7.52
N HIS A 249 -13.30 15.89 -7.77
CA HIS A 249 -13.52 14.66 -8.54
C HIS A 249 -14.35 13.65 -7.73
N MET A 250 -14.02 13.46 -6.44
CA MET A 250 -14.80 12.58 -5.55
C MET A 250 -16.26 13.01 -5.45
N ALA A 251 -16.54 14.31 -5.28
CA ALA A 251 -17.91 14.82 -5.23
C ALA A 251 -18.71 14.50 -6.50
N ARG A 252 -18.08 14.49 -7.68
CA ARG A 252 -18.72 14.08 -8.95
C ARG A 252 -18.99 12.58 -9.04
N LEU A 253 -18.16 11.77 -8.39
CA LEU A 253 -18.39 10.31 -8.37
C LEU A 253 -19.50 9.90 -7.41
N GLU A 254 -19.74 10.69 -6.36
CA GLU A 254 -20.78 10.43 -5.35
C GLU A 254 -22.16 10.95 -5.76
N ALA A 255 -22.21 11.90 -6.71
CA ALA A 255 -23.45 12.41 -7.29
C ALA A 255 -24.05 11.43 -8.30
#